data_5b1753e9c5429f09294ccc7d0cc847ef
#
_entry.id   5b1753e9c5429f09294ccc7d0cc847ef
#
_cell.length_a   1.000
_cell.length_b   1.000
_cell.length_c   1.000
_cell.angle_alpha   90.00
_cell.angle_beta   90.00
_cell.angle_gamma   90.00
#
_symmetry.space_group_name_H-M   'P 1'
#
loop_
_entity.id
_entity.type
_entity.pdbx_description
1 polymer ?
#
loop_
_entity_poly.entity_id
_entity_poly.type
_entity_poly.pdbx_seq_one_letter_code
_entity_poly.pdbx_strand_id
1 'polypeptide(L)'
;FLLFIPSLVFAVDFDILSYKGDLNIHADNTAVFKETITYHFKDDFNGQLIGLGKAGKMPKGFEIDPDPKVEASKNGHKIENLTSEVTEETNGYTVKVYNPGQEGDRVEVELTWQLKNLLFLYNDIAELNWQPLTDSSESIEKFEFHVSREKGAEKLFFHTGQLYREGSIEQSGHDYTIRLDNLPS
;
A
#
# COMPACT_ATOMS: atom_id res chain seq x y z
N PHE A 1 -45.82 -5.75 15.24
CA PHE A 1 -45.12 -4.51 14.89
C PHE A 1 -43.63 -4.75 15.18
N LEU A 2 -42.84 -5.09 14.16
CA LEU A 2 -41.40 -5.29 14.28
C LEU A 2 -40.74 -3.92 14.13
N LEU A 3 -40.18 -3.38 15.21
CA LEU A 3 -39.36 -2.16 15.16
C LEU A 3 -38.03 -2.53 14.54
N PHE A 4 -37.82 -2.13 13.29
CA PHE A 4 -36.52 -2.16 12.65
C PHE A 4 -35.73 -0.97 13.22
N ILE A 5 -34.81 -1.20 14.16
CA ILE A 5 -33.86 -0.21 14.60
C ILE A 5 -32.72 -0.29 13.58
N PRO A 6 -32.49 0.73 12.72
CA PRO A 6 -31.31 0.76 11.89
C PRO A 6 -30.10 0.85 12.83
N SER A 7 -29.25 -0.15 12.82
CA SER A 7 -27.92 -0.05 13.41
C SER A 7 -27.17 1.03 12.63
N LEU A 8 -26.92 2.16 13.28
CA LEU A 8 -25.99 3.16 12.79
C LEU A 8 -24.61 2.49 12.77
N VAL A 9 -24.15 2.10 11.60
CA VAL A 9 -22.76 1.69 11.38
C VAL A 9 -21.97 3.00 11.35
N PHE A 10 -21.35 3.37 12.46
CA PHE A 10 -20.37 4.43 12.46
C PHE A 10 -19.11 3.91 11.76
N ALA A 11 -18.62 4.65 10.77
CA ALA A 11 -17.29 4.42 10.26
C ALA A 11 -16.28 4.70 11.39
N VAL A 12 -15.29 3.83 11.55
CA VAL A 12 -14.22 4.03 12.54
C VAL A 12 -13.41 5.25 12.12
N ASP A 13 -13.21 6.19 13.04
CA ASP A 13 -12.37 7.39 12.81
C ASP A 13 -10.91 7.07 13.11
N PHE A 14 -10.02 7.39 12.16
CA PHE A 14 -8.59 7.19 12.27
C PHE A 14 -7.81 8.16 11.37
N ASP A 15 -6.54 8.39 11.69
CA ASP A 15 -5.58 9.07 10.81
C ASP A 15 -4.60 8.05 10.23
N ILE A 16 -4.16 8.27 8.98
CA ILE A 16 -3.01 7.56 8.40
C ILE A 16 -1.79 8.45 8.57
N LEU A 17 -0.98 8.16 9.59
CA LEU A 17 0.20 8.95 9.92
C LEU A 17 1.33 8.78 8.90
N SER A 18 1.46 7.57 8.33
CA SER A 18 2.43 7.30 7.30
C SER A 18 2.04 6.12 6.42
N TYR A 19 2.42 6.22 5.15
CA TYR A 19 2.48 5.11 4.20
C TYR A 19 3.89 5.03 3.65
N LYS A 20 4.48 3.85 3.71
CA LYS A 20 5.78 3.56 3.13
C LYS A 20 5.69 2.36 2.21
N GLY A 21 6.04 2.54 0.93
CA GLY A 21 6.14 1.48 -0.05
C GLY A 21 7.60 1.24 -0.43
N ASP A 22 8.05 -0.01 -0.40
CA ASP A 22 9.36 -0.45 -0.89
C ASP A 22 9.16 -1.45 -2.02
N LEU A 23 9.50 -1.07 -3.25
CA LEU A 23 9.42 -1.91 -4.44
C LEU A 23 10.82 -2.31 -4.88
N ASN A 24 11.15 -3.59 -4.74
CA ASN A 24 12.42 -4.16 -5.19
C ASN A 24 12.19 -5.02 -6.45
N ILE A 25 12.74 -4.59 -7.59
CA ILE A 25 12.55 -5.22 -8.90
C ILE A 25 13.78 -6.03 -9.28
N HIS A 26 13.59 -7.33 -9.51
CA HIS A 26 14.63 -8.26 -9.90
C HIS A 26 14.86 -8.30 -11.41
N ALA A 27 16.02 -8.83 -11.82
CA ALA A 27 16.43 -8.89 -13.23
C ALA A 27 15.52 -9.79 -14.09
N ASP A 28 14.82 -10.73 -13.49
CA ASP A 28 13.89 -11.66 -14.15
C ASP A 28 12.45 -11.11 -14.29
N ASN A 29 12.24 -9.81 -13.99
CA ASN A 29 10.95 -9.14 -13.99
C ASN A 29 9.98 -9.62 -12.90
N THR A 30 10.48 -10.29 -11.86
CA THR A 30 9.77 -10.43 -10.60
C THR A 30 10.02 -9.23 -9.71
N ALA A 31 9.18 -9.01 -8.71
CA ALA A 31 9.40 -7.98 -7.72
C ALA A 31 8.84 -8.38 -6.35
N VAL A 32 9.45 -7.83 -5.31
CA VAL A 32 8.91 -7.83 -3.96
C VAL A 32 8.42 -6.42 -3.66
N PHE A 33 7.16 -6.31 -3.31
CA PHE A 33 6.58 -5.06 -2.84
C PHE A 33 6.20 -5.17 -1.37
N LYS A 34 6.78 -4.31 -0.57
CA LYS A 34 6.51 -4.20 0.85
C LYS A 34 5.85 -2.87 1.13
N GLU A 35 4.69 -2.89 1.76
CA GLU A 35 4.01 -1.69 2.21
C GLU A 35 3.87 -1.69 3.72
N THR A 36 4.10 -0.53 4.34
CA THR A 36 3.97 -0.32 5.78
C THR A 36 3.07 0.88 6.01
N ILE A 37 1.97 0.68 6.72
CA ILE A 37 0.98 1.72 6.98
C ILE A 37 0.86 1.91 8.49
N THR A 38 0.96 3.16 8.94
CA THR A 38 0.81 3.50 10.36
C THR A 38 -0.49 4.26 10.57
N TYR A 39 -1.36 3.70 11.39
CA TYR A 39 -2.66 4.26 11.78
C TYR A 39 -2.60 4.83 13.20
N HIS A 40 -3.39 5.86 13.44
CA HIS A 40 -3.74 6.34 14.77
C HIS A 40 -5.26 6.36 14.89
N PHE A 41 -5.81 5.50 15.75
CA PHE A 41 -7.24 5.34 15.91
C PHE A 41 -7.82 6.34 16.89
N LYS A 42 -8.98 6.91 16.53
CA LYS A 42 -9.76 7.85 17.36
C LYS A 42 -11.01 7.21 17.95
N ASP A 43 -11.27 5.97 17.56
CA ASP A 43 -12.39 5.14 18.04
C ASP A 43 -11.92 3.71 18.28
N ASP A 44 -12.78 2.90 18.94
CA ASP A 44 -12.59 1.45 19.03
C ASP A 44 -12.68 0.82 17.64
N PHE A 45 -11.85 -0.17 17.38
CA PHE A 45 -11.74 -0.82 16.06
C PHE A 45 -11.56 -2.33 16.17
N ASN A 46 -11.85 -3.05 15.06
CA ASN A 46 -11.71 -4.51 14.97
C ASN A 46 -10.57 -4.95 14.04
N GLY A 47 -9.97 -4.03 13.31
CA GLY A 47 -8.91 -4.29 12.34
C GLY A 47 -8.87 -3.27 11.22
N GLN A 48 -8.05 -3.54 10.19
CA GLN A 48 -7.88 -2.69 9.02
C GLN A 48 -8.23 -3.42 7.74
N LEU A 49 -8.68 -2.68 6.74
CA LEU A 49 -8.81 -3.11 5.35
C LEU A 49 -7.73 -2.38 4.53
N ILE A 50 -6.88 -3.15 3.86
CA ILE A 50 -5.77 -2.63 3.08
C ILE A 50 -5.90 -3.17 1.66
N GLY A 51 -5.99 -2.26 0.68
CA GLY A 51 -6.13 -2.62 -0.72
C GLY A 51 -4.80 -2.54 -1.47
N LEU A 52 -4.51 -3.53 -2.32
CA LEU A 52 -3.46 -3.44 -3.32
C LEU A 52 -4.06 -3.52 -4.72
N GLY A 53 -3.89 -2.45 -5.50
CA GLY A 53 -4.47 -2.32 -6.82
C GLY A 53 -3.66 -2.99 -7.93
N LYS A 54 -4.39 -3.47 -8.96
CA LYS A 54 -3.87 -3.80 -10.29
C LYS A 54 -4.08 -2.62 -11.27
N ALA A 55 -4.21 -1.41 -10.75
CA ALA A 55 -4.49 -0.24 -11.55
C ALA A 55 -3.26 0.20 -12.37
N GLY A 56 -3.54 0.97 -13.42
CA GLY A 56 -2.55 1.37 -14.40
C GLY A 56 -2.60 0.52 -15.67
N LYS A 57 -1.68 0.79 -16.58
CA LYS A 57 -1.50 -0.02 -17.78
C LYS A 57 -0.50 -1.11 -17.44
N MET A 58 -1.01 -2.33 -17.17
CA MET A 58 -0.15 -3.43 -16.78
C MET A 58 0.29 -4.29 -17.96
N PRO A 59 1.50 -4.88 -17.92
CA PRO A 59 1.96 -5.85 -18.92
C PRO A 59 1.05 -7.07 -18.98
N LYS A 60 1.02 -7.72 -20.16
CA LYS A 60 0.35 -9.01 -20.28
C LYS A 60 1.03 -10.04 -19.36
N GLY A 61 0.24 -10.73 -18.54
CA GLY A 61 0.74 -11.70 -17.58
C GLY A 61 1.27 -11.08 -16.28
N PHE A 62 0.96 -9.81 -16.00
CA PHE A 62 1.16 -9.27 -14.67
C PHE A 62 0.35 -10.04 -13.64
N GLU A 63 1.01 -10.46 -12.58
CA GLU A 63 0.42 -11.24 -11.49
C GLU A 63 0.85 -10.68 -10.15
N ILE A 64 -0.08 -10.67 -9.20
CA ILE A 64 0.15 -10.46 -7.78
C ILE A 64 -0.13 -11.80 -7.10
N ASP A 65 0.81 -12.30 -6.29
CA ASP A 65 0.57 -13.49 -5.48
C ASP A 65 -0.51 -13.16 -4.44
N PRO A 66 -1.63 -13.93 -4.38
CA PRO A 66 -2.74 -13.65 -3.47
C PRO A 66 -2.45 -13.98 -1.99
N ASP A 67 -1.24 -14.44 -1.66
CA ASP A 67 -0.86 -14.82 -0.29
C ASP A 67 0.27 -13.91 0.24
N PRO A 68 -0.03 -12.64 0.60
CA PRO A 68 0.97 -11.74 1.16
C PRO A 68 1.37 -12.17 2.56
N LYS A 69 2.65 -11.96 2.90
CA LYS A 69 3.05 -12.01 4.31
C LYS A 69 2.50 -10.78 5.03
N VAL A 70 1.81 -10.99 6.15
CA VAL A 70 1.21 -9.93 6.97
C VAL A 70 1.85 -9.90 8.35
N GLU A 71 2.33 -8.75 8.78
CA GLU A 71 2.83 -8.50 10.14
C GLU A 71 2.19 -7.22 10.67
N ALA A 72 1.99 -7.14 11.98
CA ALA A 72 1.48 -5.92 12.62
C ALA A 72 2.06 -5.71 14.00
N SER A 73 2.13 -4.45 14.39
CA SER A 73 2.44 -4.03 15.75
C SER A 73 1.40 -3.05 16.26
N LYS A 74 1.18 -3.05 17.58
CA LYS A 74 0.30 -2.09 18.25
C LYS A 74 1.05 -1.44 19.41
N ASN A 75 1.09 -0.11 19.40
CA ASN A 75 1.84 0.69 20.38
C ASN A 75 3.31 0.25 20.53
N GLY A 76 3.94 -0.13 19.40
CA GLY A 76 5.32 -0.57 19.34
C GLY A 76 5.56 -2.05 19.73
N HIS A 77 4.51 -2.80 20.04
CA HIS A 77 4.59 -4.23 20.38
C HIS A 77 4.06 -5.08 19.25
N LYS A 78 4.85 -6.07 18.80
CA LYS A 78 4.43 -7.02 17.77
C LYS A 78 3.17 -7.76 18.22
N ILE A 79 2.20 -7.90 17.29
CA ILE A 79 1.00 -8.69 17.53
C ILE A 79 1.33 -10.14 17.17
N GLU A 80 1.31 -11.00 18.18
CA GLU A 80 1.47 -12.44 17.98
C GLU A 80 0.15 -13.07 17.53
N ASN A 81 0.21 -14.14 16.75
CA ASN A 81 -0.97 -14.85 16.21
C ASN A 81 -1.95 -13.93 15.43
N LEU A 82 -1.39 -13.02 14.65
CA LEU A 82 -2.16 -12.15 13.76
C LEU A 82 -3.00 -13.00 12.79
N THR A 83 -4.27 -12.65 12.63
CA THR A 83 -5.16 -13.27 11.65
C THR A 83 -5.45 -12.28 10.54
N SER A 84 -5.36 -12.73 9.31
CA SER A 84 -5.71 -11.95 8.12
C SER A 84 -6.53 -12.78 7.13
N GLU A 85 -7.27 -12.09 6.30
CA GLU A 85 -8.10 -12.67 5.24
C GLU A 85 -7.89 -11.87 3.97
N VAL A 86 -7.64 -12.54 2.85
CA VAL A 86 -7.42 -11.91 1.56
C VAL A 86 -8.62 -12.16 0.67
N THR A 87 -9.15 -11.09 0.09
CA THR A 87 -10.24 -11.14 -0.88
C THR A 87 -9.74 -10.62 -2.22
N GLU A 88 -9.95 -11.40 -3.30
CA GLU A 88 -9.70 -10.92 -4.65
C GLU A 88 -10.84 -10.03 -5.11
N GLU A 89 -10.48 -8.84 -5.57
CA GLU A 89 -11.38 -7.85 -6.14
C GLU A 89 -11.18 -7.77 -7.68
N THR A 90 -12.10 -7.10 -8.37
CA THR A 90 -12.00 -6.93 -9.84
C THR A 90 -10.67 -6.30 -10.26
N ASN A 91 -10.14 -5.36 -9.47
CA ASN A 91 -8.96 -4.58 -9.79
C ASN A 91 -7.85 -4.70 -8.74
N GLY A 92 -7.73 -5.84 -8.06
CA GLY A 92 -6.70 -6.03 -7.06
C GLY A 92 -7.07 -7.00 -5.95
N TYR A 93 -6.56 -6.73 -4.78
CA TYR A 93 -6.81 -7.52 -3.57
C TYR A 93 -7.13 -6.59 -2.40
N THR A 94 -7.97 -7.07 -1.48
CA THR A 94 -8.19 -6.44 -0.17
C THR A 94 -7.75 -7.42 0.91
N VAL A 95 -6.89 -6.96 1.80
CA VAL A 95 -6.45 -7.70 2.99
C VAL A 95 -7.15 -7.14 4.20
N LYS A 96 -7.90 -7.98 4.89
CA LYS A 96 -8.49 -7.66 6.20
C LYS A 96 -7.56 -8.20 7.28
N VAL A 97 -7.06 -7.31 8.13
CA VAL A 97 -6.16 -7.63 9.24
C VAL A 97 -6.92 -7.49 10.53
N TYR A 98 -7.07 -8.61 11.28
CA TYR A 98 -7.85 -8.62 12.53
C TYR A 98 -6.93 -8.32 13.72
N ASN A 99 -7.06 -7.13 14.28
CA ASN A 99 -6.30 -6.68 15.43
C ASN A 99 -7.13 -5.67 16.25
N PRO A 100 -8.14 -6.14 17.00
CA PRO A 100 -9.03 -5.26 17.74
C PRO A 100 -8.26 -4.37 18.72
N GLY A 101 -8.70 -3.14 18.88
CA GLY A 101 -8.11 -2.13 19.75
C GLY A 101 -9.10 -1.04 20.11
N GLN A 102 -8.57 0.03 20.70
CA GLN A 102 -9.34 1.11 21.28
C GLN A 102 -8.86 2.48 20.82
N GLU A 103 -9.63 3.51 21.12
CA GLU A 103 -9.23 4.91 20.93
C GLU A 103 -7.82 5.17 21.47
N GLY A 104 -7.00 5.90 20.71
CA GLY A 104 -5.63 6.25 21.04
C GLY A 104 -4.59 5.20 20.65
N ASP A 105 -4.99 4.01 20.23
CA ASP A 105 -4.05 3.00 19.75
C ASP A 105 -3.37 3.43 18.44
N ARG A 106 -2.06 3.16 18.38
CA ARG A 106 -1.26 3.29 17.17
C ARG A 106 -0.93 1.92 16.62
N VAL A 107 -1.36 1.65 15.40
CA VAL A 107 -1.14 0.36 14.74
C VAL A 107 -0.29 0.56 13.51
N GLU A 108 0.74 -0.29 13.38
CA GLU A 108 1.53 -0.40 12.16
C GLU A 108 1.28 -1.77 11.55
N VAL A 109 0.90 -1.79 10.28
CA VAL A 109 0.69 -3.01 9.49
C VAL A 109 1.69 -3.05 8.35
N GLU A 110 2.35 -4.17 8.19
CA GLU A 110 3.27 -4.45 7.09
C GLU A 110 2.74 -5.60 6.25
N LEU A 111 2.65 -5.37 4.93
CA LEU A 111 2.30 -6.38 3.94
C LEU A 111 3.48 -6.58 2.98
N THR A 112 3.82 -7.83 2.69
CA THR A 112 4.85 -8.16 1.70
C THR A 112 4.25 -9.01 0.60
N TRP A 113 4.24 -8.46 -0.62
CA TRP A 113 3.67 -9.04 -1.82
C TRP A 113 4.75 -9.55 -2.78
N GLN A 114 4.46 -10.63 -3.48
CA GLN A 114 5.26 -11.12 -4.60
C GLN A 114 4.58 -10.76 -5.91
N LEU A 115 5.32 -10.15 -6.83
CA LEU A 115 4.82 -9.69 -8.11
C LEU A 115 5.57 -10.36 -9.25
N LYS A 116 4.90 -10.60 -10.39
CA LYS A 116 5.52 -11.11 -11.61
C LYS A 116 5.12 -10.28 -12.82
N ASN A 117 6.03 -10.21 -13.79
CA ASN A 117 5.82 -9.47 -15.04
C ASN A 117 5.40 -8.01 -14.82
N LEU A 118 6.06 -7.33 -13.89
CA LEU A 118 5.71 -5.97 -13.49
C LEU A 118 6.09 -4.92 -14.55
N LEU A 119 7.20 -5.13 -15.26
CA LEU A 119 7.74 -4.20 -16.25
C LEU A 119 7.31 -4.54 -17.66
N PHE A 120 6.97 -3.53 -18.46
CA PHE A 120 7.02 -3.65 -19.91
C PHE A 120 8.48 -3.71 -20.34
N LEU A 121 8.85 -4.77 -21.02
CA LEU A 121 10.20 -4.97 -21.54
C LEU A 121 10.21 -4.71 -23.05
N TYR A 122 11.03 -3.76 -23.48
CA TYR A 122 11.31 -3.44 -24.87
C TYR A 122 12.77 -3.78 -25.19
N ASN A 123 13.20 -3.60 -26.43
CA ASN A 123 14.56 -3.99 -26.83
C ASN A 123 15.66 -3.22 -26.07
N ASP A 124 15.41 -1.97 -25.72
CA ASP A 124 16.39 -1.03 -25.16
C ASP A 124 15.94 -0.35 -23.86
N ILE A 125 14.64 -0.45 -23.53
CA ILE A 125 14.07 0.15 -22.31
C ILE A 125 13.14 -0.82 -21.58
N ALA A 126 12.95 -0.55 -20.30
CA ALA A 126 11.89 -1.13 -19.49
C ALA A 126 11.04 -0.01 -18.88
N GLU A 127 9.73 -0.20 -18.84
CA GLU A 127 8.78 0.78 -18.30
C GLU A 127 7.99 0.15 -17.15
N LEU A 128 7.94 0.88 -16.02
CA LEU A 128 7.04 0.60 -14.91
C LEU A 128 5.85 1.57 -15.00
N ASN A 129 4.65 1.03 -15.11
CA ASN A 129 3.42 1.81 -15.09
C ASN A 129 2.39 1.15 -14.16
N TRP A 130 2.61 1.29 -12.86
CA TRP A 130 1.80 0.65 -11.84
C TRP A 130 1.34 1.67 -10.80
N GLN A 131 0.09 1.52 -10.36
CA GLN A 131 -0.52 2.32 -9.32
C GLN A 131 -0.93 1.39 -8.17
N PRO A 132 -0.05 1.17 -7.18
CA PRO A 132 -0.33 0.28 -6.04
C PRO A 132 -1.41 0.83 -5.11
N LEU A 133 -1.41 2.13 -4.89
CA LEU A 133 -2.38 2.83 -4.05
C LEU A 133 -3.48 3.41 -4.93
N THR A 134 -4.68 2.82 -4.88
CA THR A 134 -5.81 3.22 -5.75
C THR A 134 -6.80 4.11 -5.05
N ASP A 135 -7.13 3.80 -3.80
CA ASP A 135 -8.06 4.54 -2.97
C ASP A 135 -7.56 4.57 -1.51
N SER A 136 -7.54 5.74 -0.93
CA SER A 136 -7.34 5.92 0.50
C SER A 136 -8.60 6.57 1.07
N SER A 137 -9.18 5.98 2.12
CA SER A 137 -10.35 6.57 2.80
C SER A 137 -10.01 7.85 3.54
N GLU A 138 -8.73 8.01 3.91
CA GLU A 138 -8.20 9.15 4.64
C GLU A 138 -6.95 9.72 3.96
N SER A 139 -6.64 10.96 4.25
CA SER A 139 -5.38 11.57 3.82
C SER A 139 -4.19 10.91 4.53
N ILE A 140 -3.06 10.81 3.83
CA ILE A 140 -1.82 10.27 4.36
C ILE A 140 -0.89 11.42 4.74
N GLU A 141 -0.54 11.55 6.02
CA GLU A 141 0.30 12.67 6.48
C GLU A 141 1.70 12.61 5.87
N LYS A 142 2.32 11.43 5.85
CA LYS A 142 3.65 11.19 5.29
C LYS A 142 3.62 10.02 4.33
N PHE A 143 3.93 10.28 3.09
CA PHE A 143 4.04 9.27 2.04
C PHE A 143 5.50 9.14 1.61
N GLU A 144 6.02 7.91 1.61
CA GLU A 144 7.31 7.56 1.05
C GLU A 144 7.16 6.34 0.15
N PHE A 145 7.73 6.41 -1.05
CA PHE A 145 7.76 5.27 -1.96
C PHE A 145 9.17 5.11 -2.51
N HIS A 146 9.77 3.99 -2.20
CA HIS A 146 11.12 3.63 -2.63
C HIS A 146 11.06 2.58 -3.74
N VAL A 147 11.83 2.80 -4.80
CA VAL A 147 11.98 1.86 -5.92
C VAL A 147 13.45 1.52 -6.05
N SER A 148 13.77 0.25 -5.90
CA SER A 148 15.11 -0.29 -6.15
C SER A 148 15.09 -1.28 -7.30
N ARG A 149 16.19 -1.39 -8.03
CA ARG A 149 16.36 -2.29 -9.15
C ARG A 149 17.80 -2.76 -9.28
N GLU A 150 18.00 -4.05 -9.55
CA GLU A 150 19.34 -4.63 -9.77
C GLU A 150 20.09 -3.98 -10.95
N LYS A 151 19.36 -3.54 -11.98
CA LYS A 151 19.90 -2.78 -13.11
C LYS A 151 19.23 -1.42 -13.14
N GLY A 152 20.02 -0.36 -13.00
CA GLY A 152 19.53 1.00 -12.82
C GLY A 152 18.48 1.47 -13.82
N ALA A 153 17.59 2.33 -13.34
CA ALA A 153 16.68 3.10 -14.17
C ALA A 153 17.34 4.44 -14.54
N GLU A 154 17.11 4.92 -15.76
CA GLU A 154 17.62 6.22 -16.19
C GLU A 154 16.73 7.38 -15.76
N LYS A 155 15.43 7.14 -15.66
CA LYS A 155 14.42 8.16 -15.28
C LYS A 155 13.27 7.53 -14.55
N LEU A 156 12.78 8.24 -13.53
CA LEU A 156 11.54 7.95 -12.83
C LEU A 156 10.62 9.17 -12.94
N PHE A 157 9.36 8.92 -13.29
CA PHE A 157 8.27 9.88 -13.19
C PHE A 157 7.20 9.30 -12.30
N PHE A 158 6.54 10.13 -11.50
CA PHE A 158 5.39 9.69 -10.71
C PHE A 158 4.21 10.64 -10.86
N HIS A 159 3.01 10.11 -10.67
CA HIS A 159 1.76 10.85 -10.65
C HIS A 159 1.01 10.60 -9.36
N THR A 160 0.53 11.66 -8.74
CA THR A 160 -0.29 11.61 -7.52
C THR A 160 -1.79 11.71 -7.80
N GLY A 161 -2.19 11.65 -9.07
CA GLY A 161 -3.58 11.90 -9.48
C GLY A 161 -3.96 13.39 -9.57
N GLN A 162 -3.16 14.29 -8.99
CA GLN A 162 -3.32 15.74 -9.07
C GLN A 162 -2.13 16.36 -9.80
N LEU A 163 -2.39 17.16 -10.82
CA LEU A 163 -1.37 17.68 -11.77
C LEU A 163 -0.31 18.61 -11.17
N TYR A 164 -0.42 19.05 -9.90
CA TYR A 164 0.45 20.07 -9.31
C TYR A 164 0.75 19.83 -7.82
N ARG A 165 1.18 18.60 -7.44
CA ARG A 165 1.68 18.42 -6.08
C ARG A 165 3.20 18.53 -6.04
N GLU A 166 3.66 19.33 -5.10
CA GLU A 166 5.06 19.36 -4.75
C GLU A 166 5.41 18.06 -3.99
N GLY A 167 6.30 17.31 -4.55
CA GLY A 167 6.93 16.14 -3.94
C GLY A 167 8.39 16.14 -4.29
N SER A 168 9.20 15.39 -3.56
CA SER A 168 10.59 15.20 -3.88
C SER A 168 10.82 13.84 -4.50
N ILE A 169 11.68 13.79 -5.53
CA ILE A 169 12.29 12.56 -6.03
C ILE A 169 13.77 12.66 -5.72
N GLU A 170 14.28 11.72 -4.96
CA GLU A 170 15.71 11.58 -4.68
C GLU A 170 16.21 10.34 -5.41
N GLN A 171 17.36 10.48 -6.08
CA GLN A 171 18.06 9.37 -6.72
C GLN A 171 19.35 9.08 -5.96
N SER A 172 19.57 7.82 -5.58
CA SER A 172 20.80 7.33 -5.00
C SER A 172 21.25 6.07 -5.73
N GLY A 173 22.25 6.21 -6.60
CA GLY A 173 22.67 5.11 -7.47
C GLY A 173 21.56 4.67 -8.42
N HIS A 174 21.05 3.46 -8.21
CA HIS A 174 19.96 2.86 -9.00
C HIS A 174 18.60 2.95 -8.33
N ASP A 175 18.53 3.56 -7.16
CA ASP A 175 17.36 3.64 -6.34
C ASP A 175 16.72 5.02 -6.44
N TYR A 176 15.40 5.05 -6.32
CA TYR A 176 14.61 6.26 -6.29
C TYR A 176 13.72 6.28 -5.06
N THR A 177 13.62 7.43 -4.42
CA THR A 177 12.69 7.65 -3.31
C THR A 177 11.82 8.86 -3.61
N ILE A 178 10.51 8.65 -3.53
CA ILE A 178 9.48 9.68 -3.67
C ILE A 178 8.97 10.00 -2.28
N ARG A 179 8.90 11.30 -1.92
CA ARG A 179 8.32 11.75 -0.66
C ARG A 179 7.29 12.83 -0.91
N LEU A 180 6.17 12.70 -0.22
CA LEU A 180 5.08 13.66 -0.21
C LEU A 180 4.57 13.85 1.21
N ASP A 181 4.27 15.09 1.58
CA ASP A 181 3.53 15.41 2.78
C ASP A 181 2.07 15.67 2.45
N ASN A 182 1.16 15.19 3.29
CA ASN A 182 -0.29 15.37 3.16
C ASN A 182 -0.86 14.92 1.80
N LEU A 183 -0.65 13.65 1.43
CA LEU A 183 -1.31 13.05 0.27
C LEU A 183 -2.82 12.94 0.57
N PRO A 184 -3.72 13.61 -0.19
CA PRO A 184 -5.15 13.54 0.07
C PRO A 184 -5.74 12.17 -0.24
N SER A 185 -6.87 11.87 0.37
CA SER A 185 -7.76 10.76 0.02
C SER A 185 -8.35 10.89 -1.38
#